data_1a9f64b06eb5704d08e1e3e26ecef7df
#
_entry.id   1a9f64b06eb5704d08e1e3e26ecef7df
#
_cell.length_a   1.000
_cell.length_b   1.000
_cell.length_c   1.000
_cell.angle_alpha   90.00
_cell.angle_beta   90.00
_cell.angle_gamma   90.00
#
_symmetry.space_group_name_H-M   'P 1'
#
loop_
_entity.id
_entity.type
_entity.pdbx_description
1 polymer ?
#
loop_
_entity_poly.entity_id
_entity_poly.type
_entity_poly.pdbx_seq_one_letter_code
_entity_poly.pdbx_strand_id
1 'polypeptide(L)'
;MAASAIAHRLGMPLLRADLSQIMDKYVGETEKHLGRLFRSARENHCVLLFDEADSLFGKRAQVSSGHDKYANLSTSYLLQEIEQYDGIAVLSTNLLSNFDEAFLRRLQYIVRFGLPDAALRETLWRQALPPERCVEEPPYTQLAQAELSPARILAAVRGAVVETLGNGQGKVDLSGIITAVRLELEKGNKSLPKSLVELCKTGKGGNGYGS
;
A
#
# COMPACT_ATOMS: atom_id res chain seq x y z
N MET A 1 -4.66 0.88 4.70
CA MET A 1 -4.92 2.31 4.96
C MET A 1 -6.34 2.74 4.62
N ALA A 2 -6.88 2.58 3.39
CA ALA A 2 -8.25 2.98 3.06
C ALA A 2 -9.31 2.25 3.90
N ALA A 3 -9.23 0.92 4.00
CA ALA A 3 -10.15 0.13 4.84
C ALA A 3 -10.12 0.55 6.31
N SER A 4 -8.93 0.86 6.87
CA SER A 4 -8.81 1.37 8.25
C SER A 4 -9.47 2.74 8.41
N ALA A 5 -9.36 3.62 7.41
CA ALA A 5 -10.01 4.91 7.45
C ALA A 5 -11.54 4.79 7.38
N ILE A 6 -12.06 3.87 6.57
CA ILE A 6 -13.50 3.55 6.49
C ILE A 6 -13.98 3.03 7.84
N ALA A 7 -13.33 2.02 8.39
CA ALA A 7 -13.69 1.41 9.68
C ALA A 7 -13.68 2.45 10.82
N HIS A 8 -12.62 3.27 10.89
CA HIS A 8 -12.52 4.34 11.88
C HIS A 8 -13.65 5.37 11.75
N ARG A 9 -13.96 5.81 10.52
CA ARG A 9 -15.00 6.81 10.26
C ARG A 9 -16.41 6.30 10.60
N LEU A 10 -16.62 4.98 10.50
CA LEU A 10 -17.89 4.33 10.84
C LEU A 10 -17.96 3.88 12.30
N GLY A 11 -16.87 4.00 13.08
CA GLY A 11 -16.80 3.47 14.43
C GLY A 11 -16.88 1.95 14.52
N MET A 12 -16.49 1.26 13.42
CA MET A 12 -16.55 -0.19 13.31
C MET A 12 -15.17 -0.83 13.48
N PRO A 13 -15.06 -2.03 14.09
CA PRO A 13 -13.82 -2.78 14.09
C PRO A 13 -13.41 -3.18 12.67
N LEU A 14 -12.10 -3.25 12.41
CA LEU A 14 -11.55 -3.78 11.17
C LEU A 14 -11.04 -5.20 11.39
N LEU A 15 -11.65 -6.16 10.70
CA LEU A 15 -11.19 -7.55 10.66
C LEU A 15 -10.44 -7.80 9.36
N ARG A 16 -9.13 -8.08 9.46
CA ARG A 16 -8.27 -8.35 8.31
C ARG A 16 -8.16 -9.85 8.10
N ALA A 17 -8.47 -10.29 6.90
CA ALA A 17 -8.34 -11.67 6.48
C ALA A 17 -7.19 -11.80 5.47
N ASP A 18 -6.23 -12.64 5.79
CA ASP A 18 -5.16 -13.04 4.86
C ASP A 18 -5.63 -14.29 4.11
N LEU A 19 -5.98 -14.09 2.84
CA LEU A 19 -6.50 -15.17 2.00
C LEU A 19 -5.47 -16.25 1.73
N SER A 20 -4.17 -15.92 1.76
CA SER A 20 -3.10 -16.91 1.57
C SER A 20 -3.03 -17.93 2.71
N GLN A 21 -3.46 -17.54 3.92
CA GLN A 21 -3.52 -18.42 5.09
C GLN A 21 -4.85 -19.19 5.18
N ILE A 22 -5.89 -18.70 4.52
CA ILE A 22 -7.21 -19.32 4.52
C ILE A 22 -7.30 -20.44 3.49
N MET A 23 -6.53 -20.32 2.40
CA MET A 23 -6.47 -21.32 1.32
C MET A 23 -5.71 -22.56 1.79
N ASP A 24 -6.43 -23.57 2.22
CA ASP A 24 -5.84 -24.87 2.62
C ASP A 24 -5.76 -25.82 1.43
N LYS A 25 -4.83 -26.79 1.52
CA LYS A 25 -4.68 -27.87 0.55
C LYS A 25 -5.81 -28.91 0.62
N TYR A 26 -6.60 -28.88 1.70
CA TYR A 26 -7.67 -29.85 1.93
C TYR A 26 -9.03 -29.29 1.52
N VAL A 27 -9.78 -30.11 0.80
CA VAL A 27 -11.13 -29.81 0.32
C VAL A 27 -12.07 -29.52 1.48
N GLY A 28 -12.78 -28.38 1.42
CA GLY A 28 -13.79 -28.00 2.43
C GLY A 28 -13.24 -27.30 3.66
N GLU A 29 -11.94 -27.26 3.91
CA GLU A 29 -11.39 -26.49 5.04
C GLU A 29 -11.39 -24.97 4.74
N THR A 30 -11.12 -24.57 3.51
CA THR A 30 -11.20 -23.18 3.07
C THR A 30 -12.60 -22.60 3.29
N GLU A 31 -13.64 -23.32 2.88
CA GLU A 31 -15.04 -22.90 3.05
C GLU A 31 -15.42 -22.80 4.53
N LYS A 32 -14.96 -23.74 5.35
CA LYS A 32 -15.17 -23.68 6.81
C LYS A 32 -14.48 -22.48 7.45
N HIS A 33 -13.25 -22.15 7.03
CA HIS A 33 -12.52 -21.00 7.53
C HIS A 33 -13.20 -19.69 7.12
N LEU A 34 -13.59 -19.56 5.86
CA LEU A 34 -14.37 -18.42 5.36
C LEU A 34 -15.69 -18.27 6.10
N GLY A 35 -16.45 -19.35 6.28
CA GLY A 35 -17.72 -19.33 7.01
C GLY A 35 -17.58 -18.87 8.46
N ARG A 36 -16.50 -19.30 9.17
CA ARG A 36 -16.21 -18.81 10.52
C ARG A 36 -15.85 -17.32 10.53
N LEU A 37 -15.05 -16.88 9.58
CA LEU A 37 -14.64 -15.48 9.42
C LEU A 37 -15.86 -14.58 9.21
N PHE A 38 -16.74 -14.90 8.26
CA PHE A 38 -17.94 -14.11 7.99
C PHE A 38 -18.93 -14.13 9.16
N ARG A 39 -19.06 -15.26 9.86
CA ARG A 39 -19.86 -15.33 11.07
C ARG A 39 -19.33 -14.39 12.14
N SER A 40 -18.03 -14.46 12.43
CA SER A 40 -17.40 -13.57 13.41
C SER A 40 -17.54 -12.10 13.03
N ALA A 41 -17.45 -11.78 11.73
CA ALA A 41 -17.62 -10.42 11.25
C ALA A 41 -19.05 -9.90 11.41
N ARG A 42 -20.07 -10.76 11.21
CA ARG A 42 -21.49 -10.41 11.44
C ARG A 42 -21.75 -10.17 12.94
N GLU A 43 -21.28 -11.08 13.81
CA GLU A 43 -21.48 -11.00 15.26
C GLU A 43 -20.84 -9.73 15.86
N ASN A 44 -19.71 -9.30 15.31
CA ASN A 44 -18.96 -8.14 15.82
C ASN A 44 -19.17 -6.85 14.99
N HIS A 45 -20.05 -6.85 13.98
CA HIS A 45 -20.30 -5.71 13.10
C HIS A 45 -19.02 -5.09 12.55
N CYS A 46 -18.13 -5.90 11.97
CA CYS A 46 -16.82 -5.49 11.48
C CYS A 46 -16.88 -4.97 10.04
N VAL A 47 -15.89 -4.13 9.68
CA VAL A 47 -15.46 -3.99 8.30
C VAL A 47 -14.49 -5.15 8.00
N LEU A 48 -14.78 -5.95 6.97
CA LEU A 48 -13.90 -7.01 6.51
C LEU A 48 -12.92 -6.46 5.49
N LEU A 49 -11.63 -6.76 5.65
CA LEU A 49 -10.59 -6.47 4.65
C LEU A 49 -9.95 -7.77 4.18
N PHE A 50 -10.13 -8.08 2.91
CA PHE A 50 -9.38 -9.11 2.19
C PHE A 50 -8.22 -8.45 1.47
N ASP A 51 -7.00 -8.65 1.97
CA ASP A 51 -5.80 -8.10 1.37
C ASP A 51 -5.23 -9.07 0.33
N GLU A 52 -4.63 -8.53 -0.73
CA GLU A 52 -4.07 -9.33 -1.84
C GLU A 52 -5.09 -10.33 -2.44
N ALA A 53 -6.31 -9.84 -2.67
CA ALA A 53 -7.41 -10.67 -3.14
C ALA A 53 -7.15 -11.35 -4.50
N ASP A 54 -6.22 -10.81 -5.29
CA ASP A 54 -5.74 -11.42 -6.54
C ASP A 54 -5.10 -12.81 -6.35
N SER A 55 -4.64 -13.15 -5.15
CA SER A 55 -4.14 -14.50 -4.82
C SER A 55 -5.21 -15.59 -5.00
N LEU A 56 -6.49 -15.25 -4.78
CA LEU A 56 -7.62 -16.16 -5.01
C LEU A 56 -8.00 -16.30 -6.48
N PHE A 57 -7.70 -15.29 -7.28
CA PHE A 57 -8.14 -15.20 -8.67
C PHE A 57 -6.98 -15.44 -9.63
N GLY A 58 -5.82 -15.90 -9.11
CA GLY A 58 -4.64 -16.23 -9.92
C GLY A 58 -5.06 -17.11 -11.08
N LYS A 59 -4.70 -16.64 -12.28
CA LYS A 59 -4.99 -17.18 -13.63
C LYS A 59 -5.87 -18.43 -13.58
N ARG A 60 -7.07 -18.32 -14.09
CA ARG A 60 -7.79 -19.49 -14.64
C ARG A 60 -6.88 -20.11 -15.71
N ALA A 61 -5.85 -20.84 -15.28
CA ALA A 61 -5.19 -21.79 -16.13
C ALA A 61 -6.30 -22.68 -16.66
N GLN A 62 -6.34 -22.87 -17.97
CA GLN A 62 -7.25 -23.80 -18.62
C GLN A 62 -7.31 -25.07 -17.77
N VAL A 63 -8.52 -25.45 -17.36
CA VAL A 63 -8.82 -26.55 -16.46
C VAL A 63 -8.08 -27.80 -16.95
N SER A 64 -6.92 -28.09 -16.36
CA SER A 64 -6.10 -29.24 -16.70
C SER A 64 -5.82 -30.15 -15.52
N SER A 65 -6.20 -29.73 -14.30
CA SER A 65 -6.00 -30.55 -13.11
C SER A 65 -7.15 -30.45 -12.10
N GLY A 66 -7.29 -31.46 -11.23
CA GLY A 66 -8.28 -31.48 -10.16
C GLY A 66 -8.15 -30.29 -9.19
N HIS A 67 -6.95 -29.72 -9.01
CA HIS A 67 -6.70 -28.55 -8.19
C HIS A 67 -7.43 -27.29 -8.69
N ASP A 68 -7.60 -27.12 -10.00
CA ASP A 68 -8.28 -25.95 -10.58
C ASP A 68 -9.79 -25.93 -10.29
N LYS A 69 -10.40 -27.13 -10.16
CA LYS A 69 -11.82 -27.25 -9.77
C LYS A 69 -12.07 -26.76 -8.34
N TYR A 70 -11.16 -27.06 -7.43
CA TYR A 70 -11.33 -26.68 -6.02
C TYR A 70 -11.07 -25.19 -5.77
N ALA A 71 -10.10 -24.59 -6.45
CA ALA A 71 -9.88 -23.15 -6.41
C ALA A 71 -11.11 -22.37 -6.88
N ASN A 72 -11.80 -22.87 -7.92
CA ASN A 72 -13.03 -22.25 -8.41
C ASN A 72 -14.20 -22.39 -7.42
N LEU A 73 -14.29 -23.47 -6.66
CA LEU A 73 -15.33 -23.66 -5.62
C LEU A 73 -15.14 -22.69 -4.47
N SER A 74 -13.94 -22.58 -3.93
CA SER A 74 -13.63 -21.66 -2.82
C SER A 74 -13.83 -20.20 -3.20
N THR A 75 -13.48 -19.82 -4.45
CA THR A 75 -13.76 -18.49 -4.99
C THR A 75 -15.26 -18.22 -5.09
N SER A 76 -16.03 -19.19 -5.58
CA SER A 76 -17.50 -19.07 -5.69
C SER A 76 -18.15 -18.96 -4.30
N TYR A 77 -17.66 -19.71 -3.32
CA TYR A 77 -18.12 -19.63 -1.94
C TYR A 77 -17.82 -18.26 -1.31
N LEU A 78 -16.60 -17.74 -1.49
CA LEU A 78 -16.23 -16.41 -1.01
C LEU A 78 -17.16 -15.33 -1.59
N LEU A 79 -17.45 -15.40 -2.90
CA LEU A 79 -18.37 -14.48 -3.56
C LEU A 79 -19.77 -14.53 -2.95
N GLN A 80 -20.28 -15.73 -2.71
CA GLN A 80 -21.58 -15.93 -2.09
C GLN A 80 -21.63 -15.32 -0.69
N GLU A 81 -20.58 -15.54 0.12
CA GLU A 81 -20.48 -14.95 1.46
C GLU A 81 -20.40 -13.41 1.42
N ILE A 82 -19.65 -12.85 0.46
CA ILE A 82 -19.60 -11.39 0.26
C ILE A 82 -20.97 -10.82 -0.10
N GLU A 83 -21.70 -11.46 -1.01
CA GLU A 83 -23.05 -11.04 -1.41
C GLU A 83 -24.07 -11.09 -0.26
N GLN A 84 -23.91 -12.06 0.64
CA GLN A 84 -24.78 -12.27 1.80
C GLN A 84 -24.33 -11.48 3.05
N TYR A 85 -23.21 -10.77 2.96
CA TYR A 85 -22.69 -10.02 4.09
C TYR A 85 -23.33 -8.64 4.18
N ASP A 86 -24.12 -8.39 5.22
CA ASP A 86 -24.80 -7.11 5.47
C ASP A 86 -23.87 -5.98 5.89
N GLY A 87 -22.57 -6.28 6.13
CA GLY A 87 -21.55 -5.31 6.48
C GLY A 87 -20.76 -4.82 5.27
N ILE A 88 -19.60 -4.21 5.53
CA ILE A 88 -18.70 -3.71 4.50
C ILE A 88 -17.55 -4.70 4.30
N ALA A 89 -17.46 -5.28 3.11
CA ALA A 89 -16.33 -6.09 2.66
C ALA A 89 -15.47 -5.26 1.70
N VAL A 90 -14.19 -5.15 2.00
CA VAL A 90 -13.20 -4.44 1.20
C VAL A 90 -12.19 -5.45 0.65
N LEU A 91 -12.03 -5.49 -0.67
CA LEU A 91 -11.01 -6.30 -1.32
C LEU A 91 -9.92 -5.37 -1.85
N SER A 92 -8.67 -5.62 -1.49
CA SER A 92 -7.52 -4.91 -2.09
C SER A 92 -6.82 -5.81 -3.11
N THR A 93 -6.38 -5.22 -4.22
CA THR A 93 -5.62 -5.93 -5.24
C THR A 93 -4.70 -5.00 -6.00
N ASN A 94 -3.57 -5.53 -6.44
CA ASN A 94 -2.66 -4.89 -7.37
C ASN A 94 -2.95 -5.29 -8.83
N LEU A 95 -3.77 -6.33 -9.06
CA LEU A 95 -4.01 -6.96 -10.35
C LEU A 95 -5.51 -7.09 -10.63
N LEU A 96 -6.19 -5.96 -10.81
CA LEU A 96 -7.63 -5.96 -11.14
C LEU A 96 -7.95 -6.79 -12.40
N SER A 97 -7.00 -6.91 -13.32
CA SER A 97 -7.12 -7.72 -14.54
C SER A 97 -7.27 -9.22 -14.28
N ASN A 98 -6.95 -9.71 -13.09
CA ASN A 98 -7.12 -11.10 -12.72
C ASN A 98 -8.57 -11.45 -12.36
N PHE A 99 -9.39 -10.42 -12.10
CA PHE A 99 -10.81 -10.60 -11.80
C PHE A 99 -11.62 -10.70 -13.09
N ASP A 100 -12.47 -11.71 -13.18
CA ASP A 100 -13.37 -11.82 -14.31
C ASP A 100 -14.53 -10.81 -14.22
N GLU A 101 -15.18 -10.62 -15.35
CA GLU A 101 -16.30 -9.68 -15.46
C GLU A 101 -17.48 -10.07 -14.56
N ALA A 102 -17.74 -11.37 -14.38
CA ALA A 102 -18.81 -11.86 -13.53
C ALA A 102 -18.56 -11.54 -12.05
N PHE A 103 -17.30 -11.53 -11.63
CA PHE A 103 -16.92 -11.08 -10.30
C PHE A 103 -17.09 -9.55 -10.15
N LEU A 104 -16.56 -8.79 -11.11
CA LEU A 104 -16.59 -7.32 -11.04
C LEU A 104 -18.02 -6.78 -11.00
N ARG A 105 -18.98 -7.45 -11.64
CA ARG A 105 -20.42 -7.09 -11.60
C ARG A 105 -21.05 -7.23 -10.22
N ARG A 106 -20.45 -7.99 -9.31
CA ARG A 106 -20.94 -8.21 -7.94
C ARG A 106 -20.39 -7.18 -6.95
N LEU A 107 -19.36 -6.44 -7.34
CA LEU A 107 -18.80 -5.36 -6.53
C LEU A 107 -19.66 -4.11 -6.67
N GLN A 108 -20.11 -3.55 -5.56
CA GLN A 108 -20.89 -2.30 -5.55
C GLN A 108 -20.05 -1.10 -5.98
N TYR A 109 -18.77 -1.09 -5.59
CA TYR A 109 -17.84 0.01 -5.86
C TYR A 109 -16.45 -0.52 -6.24
N ILE A 110 -15.84 0.10 -7.24
CA ILE A 110 -14.44 -0.12 -7.60
C ILE A 110 -13.72 1.21 -7.46
N VAL A 111 -12.83 1.30 -6.47
CA VAL A 111 -12.02 2.49 -6.21
C VAL A 111 -10.60 2.25 -6.72
N ARG A 112 -10.14 3.09 -7.63
CA ARG A 112 -8.79 3.01 -8.18
C ARG A 112 -7.90 4.06 -7.53
N PHE A 113 -6.80 3.62 -6.94
CA PHE A 113 -5.76 4.49 -6.41
C PHE A 113 -4.65 4.64 -7.45
N GLY A 114 -4.61 5.79 -8.12
CA GLY A 114 -3.51 6.16 -9.01
C GLY A 114 -2.30 6.68 -8.24
N LEU A 115 -1.22 6.95 -8.96
CA LEU A 115 -0.12 7.74 -8.40
C LEU A 115 -0.63 9.14 -8.07
N PRO A 116 -0.26 9.71 -6.91
CA PRO A 116 -0.64 11.06 -6.54
C PRO A 116 -0.04 12.07 -7.52
N ASP A 117 -0.76 13.16 -7.78
CA ASP A 117 -0.21 14.33 -8.49
C ASP A 117 0.82 15.06 -7.64
N ALA A 118 1.48 16.08 -8.20
CA ALA A 118 2.53 16.81 -7.50
C ALA A 118 2.00 17.53 -6.24
N ALA A 119 0.79 18.10 -6.29
CA ALA A 119 0.19 18.80 -5.16
C ALA A 119 -0.10 17.85 -3.99
N LEU A 120 -0.66 16.68 -4.29
CA LEU A 120 -0.92 15.66 -3.29
C LEU A 120 0.40 15.07 -2.74
N ARG A 121 1.42 14.87 -3.57
CA ARG A 121 2.75 14.45 -3.10
C ARG A 121 3.38 15.48 -2.17
N GLU A 122 3.27 16.76 -2.46
CA GLU A 122 3.75 17.82 -1.56
C GLU A 122 3.06 17.75 -0.19
N THR A 123 1.75 17.58 -0.19
CA THR A 123 0.98 17.41 1.06
C THR A 123 1.44 16.18 1.85
N LEU A 124 1.67 15.06 1.15
CA LEU A 124 2.15 13.83 1.77
C LEU A 124 3.56 13.99 2.36
N TRP A 125 4.45 14.72 1.68
CA TRP A 125 5.79 15.03 2.19
C TRP A 125 5.71 15.88 3.45
N ARG A 126 4.90 16.96 3.48
CA ARG A 126 4.71 17.82 4.66
C ARG A 126 4.18 17.02 5.85
N GLN A 127 3.25 16.10 5.62
CA GLN A 127 2.70 15.25 6.69
C GLN A 127 3.71 14.22 7.20
N ALA A 128 4.48 13.60 6.31
CA ALA A 128 5.40 12.52 6.66
C ALA A 128 6.71 13.02 7.28
N LEU A 129 7.17 14.19 6.87
CA LEU A 129 8.43 14.80 7.29
C LEU A 129 8.19 16.28 7.68
N PRO A 130 7.65 16.53 8.87
CA PRO A 130 7.40 17.90 9.32
C PRO A 130 8.72 18.66 9.56
N PRO A 131 8.74 20.01 9.38
CA PRO A 131 9.95 20.82 9.45
C PRO A 131 10.73 20.68 10.77
N GLU A 132 10.03 20.47 11.88
CA GLU A 132 10.62 20.37 13.22
C GLU A 132 11.60 19.20 13.36
N ARG A 133 11.46 18.19 12.49
CA ARG A 133 12.32 17.00 12.45
C ARG A 133 13.53 17.17 11.54
N CYS A 134 13.66 18.28 10.86
CA CYS A 134 14.69 18.55 9.90
C CYS A 134 15.67 19.63 10.40
N VAL A 135 16.89 19.62 9.87
CA VAL A 135 17.90 20.66 10.14
C VAL A 135 17.46 21.99 9.53
N GLU A 136 16.89 21.93 8.32
CA GLU A 136 16.32 23.04 7.58
C GLU A 136 14.96 22.67 6.98
N GLU A 137 14.16 23.63 6.57
CA GLU A 137 12.86 23.33 5.95
C GLU A 137 13.06 22.51 4.67
N PRO A 138 12.43 21.31 4.57
CA PRO A 138 12.57 20.49 3.37
C PRO A 138 12.00 21.17 2.13
N PRO A 139 12.63 21.04 0.98
CA PRO A 139 12.17 21.60 -0.28
C PRO A 139 10.99 20.78 -0.83
N TYR A 140 9.82 20.88 -0.20
CA TYR A 140 8.66 20.02 -0.47
C TYR A 140 8.19 20.07 -1.91
N THR A 141 8.21 21.25 -2.53
CA THR A 141 7.81 21.43 -3.93
C THR A 141 8.77 20.68 -4.89
N GLN A 142 10.08 20.67 -4.60
CA GLN A 142 11.06 19.94 -5.36
C GLN A 142 10.96 18.42 -5.09
N LEU A 143 10.77 18.03 -3.82
CA LEU A 143 10.53 16.62 -3.45
C LEU A 143 9.27 16.06 -4.12
N ALA A 144 8.25 16.88 -4.30
CA ALA A 144 7.01 16.52 -4.98
C ALA A 144 7.19 16.25 -6.48
N GLN A 145 8.29 16.67 -7.11
CA GLN A 145 8.62 16.33 -8.50
C GLN A 145 9.04 14.85 -8.65
N ALA A 146 9.51 14.23 -7.58
CA ALA A 146 9.78 12.80 -7.58
C ALA A 146 8.46 12.02 -7.60
N GLU A 147 8.23 11.27 -8.70
CA GLU A 147 7.00 10.49 -8.90
C GLU A 147 6.99 9.24 -8.03
N LEU A 148 6.79 9.44 -6.75
CA LEU A 148 6.70 8.39 -5.73
C LEU A 148 5.25 8.13 -5.32
N SER A 149 4.93 6.86 -5.05
CA SER A 149 3.68 6.50 -4.39
C SER A 149 3.71 6.92 -2.91
N PRO A 150 2.56 7.03 -2.23
CA PRO A 150 2.51 7.36 -0.80
C PRO A 150 3.37 6.41 0.05
N ALA A 151 3.37 5.11 -0.27
CA ALA A 151 4.18 4.13 0.44
C ALA A 151 5.69 4.39 0.26
N ARG A 152 6.13 4.76 -0.94
CA ARG A 152 7.54 5.09 -1.24
C ARG A 152 7.97 6.41 -0.61
N ILE A 153 7.09 7.41 -0.52
CA ILE A 153 7.35 8.64 0.24
C ILE A 153 7.62 8.29 1.71
N LEU A 154 6.77 7.48 2.33
CA LEU A 154 6.98 7.03 3.71
C LEU A 154 8.27 6.19 3.87
N ALA A 155 8.61 5.37 2.88
CA ALA A 155 9.84 4.59 2.89
C ALA A 155 11.09 5.49 2.80
N ALA A 156 11.05 6.51 1.93
CA ALA A 156 12.12 7.51 1.83
C ALA A 156 12.31 8.28 3.15
N VAL A 157 11.22 8.72 3.78
CA VAL A 157 11.30 9.39 5.10
C VAL A 157 11.91 8.48 6.16
N ARG A 158 11.49 7.21 6.22
CA ARG A 158 12.08 6.23 7.15
C ARG A 158 13.56 6.00 6.88
N GLY A 159 13.95 5.89 5.61
CA GLY A 159 15.36 5.74 5.21
C GLY A 159 16.20 6.92 5.68
N ALA A 160 15.75 8.15 5.43
CA ALA A 160 16.43 9.37 5.88
C ALA A 160 16.55 9.43 7.42
N VAL A 161 15.50 9.06 8.16
CA VAL A 161 15.55 9.01 9.63
C VAL A 161 16.54 7.96 10.13
N VAL A 162 16.56 6.76 9.54
CA VAL A 162 17.50 5.69 9.93
C VAL A 162 18.94 6.12 9.67
N GLU A 163 19.24 6.76 8.55
CA GLU A 163 20.56 7.30 8.23
C GLU A 163 20.98 8.37 9.24
N THR A 164 20.09 9.31 9.56
CA THR A 164 20.29 10.36 10.56
C THR A 164 20.68 9.78 11.93
N LEU A 165 19.92 8.78 12.39
CA LEU A 165 20.19 8.12 13.69
C LEU A 165 21.50 7.34 13.66
N GLY A 166 21.80 6.66 12.53
CA GLY A 166 23.05 5.93 12.33
C GLY A 166 24.29 6.83 12.39
N ASN A 167 24.15 8.09 11.97
CA ASN A 167 25.21 9.10 11.99
C ASN A 167 25.25 9.89 13.32
N GLY A 168 24.44 9.52 14.32
CA GLY A 168 24.38 10.22 15.60
C GLY A 168 23.78 11.63 15.55
N GLN A 169 23.07 11.96 14.46
CA GLN A 169 22.41 13.24 14.28
C GLN A 169 21.01 13.23 14.89
N GLY A 170 20.58 14.37 15.44
CA GLY A 170 19.23 14.49 16.05
C GLY A 170 18.12 14.90 15.08
N LYS A 171 18.48 15.41 13.90
CA LYS A 171 17.54 15.93 12.89
C LYS A 171 17.96 15.50 11.49
N VAL A 172 16.96 15.28 10.64
CA VAL A 172 17.17 14.86 9.25
C VAL A 172 17.70 16.03 8.43
N ASP A 173 18.79 15.82 7.69
CA ASP A 173 19.34 16.79 6.77
C ASP A 173 18.86 16.55 5.32
N LEU A 174 19.06 17.56 4.46
CA LEU A 174 18.65 17.50 3.06
C LEU A 174 19.38 16.38 2.29
N SER A 175 20.63 16.11 2.61
CA SER A 175 21.44 15.08 1.96
C SER A 175 20.85 13.69 2.17
N GLY A 176 20.49 13.37 3.41
CA GLY A 176 19.84 12.10 3.77
C GLY A 176 18.48 11.94 3.09
N ILE A 177 17.68 13.03 3.01
CA ILE A 177 16.41 13.01 2.30
C ILE A 177 16.61 12.70 0.82
N ILE A 178 17.55 13.39 0.14
CA ILE A 178 17.78 13.20 -1.30
C ILE A 178 18.33 11.80 -1.58
N THR A 179 19.22 11.30 -0.73
CA THR A 179 19.76 9.93 -0.83
C THR A 179 18.64 8.90 -0.72
N ALA A 180 17.76 9.04 0.25
CA ALA A 180 16.62 8.15 0.43
C ALA A 180 15.62 8.21 -0.75
N VAL A 181 15.34 9.41 -1.28
CA VAL A 181 14.50 9.59 -2.48
C VAL A 181 15.13 8.90 -3.70
N ARG A 182 16.44 9.05 -3.89
CA ARG A 182 17.18 8.39 -4.99
C ARG A 182 17.01 6.88 -4.91
N LEU A 183 17.25 6.28 -3.75
CA LEU A 183 17.12 4.84 -3.54
C LEU A 183 15.70 4.33 -3.84
N GLU A 184 14.67 5.10 -3.46
CA GLU A 184 13.29 4.73 -3.76
C GLU A 184 12.93 4.85 -5.25
N LEU A 185 13.50 5.82 -5.96
CA LEU A 185 13.31 5.97 -7.40
C LEU A 185 14.03 4.86 -8.19
N GLU A 186 15.25 4.49 -7.79
CA GLU A 186 16.04 3.41 -8.40
C GLU A 186 15.32 2.05 -8.35
N LYS A 187 14.60 1.75 -7.27
CA LYS A 187 13.73 0.55 -7.19
C LYS A 187 12.65 0.48 -8.28
N GLY A 188 12.33 1.61 -8.90
CA GLY A 188 11.37 1.73 -10.00
C GLY A 188 12.00 2.07 -11.34
N ASN A 189 13.33 1.91 -11.46
CA ASN A 189 14.12 2.30 -12.64
C ASN A 189 13.89 3.78 -13.05
N LYS A 190 13.67 4.65 -12.07
CA LYS A 190 13.49 6.11 -12.27
C LYS A 190 14.73 6.84 -11.76
N SER A 191 15.04 7.98 -12.37
CA SER A 191 16.13 8.87 -11.97
C SER A 191 15.61 10.05 -11.15
N LEU A 192 16.51 10.70 -10.41
CA LEU A 192 16.21 11.93 -9.67
C LEU A 192 15.76 13.04 -10.62
N PRO A 193 14.71 13.80 -10.28
CA PRO A 193 14.34 15.02 -10.98
C PRO A 193 15.48 16.03 -11.01
N LYS A 194 15.58 16.79 -12.11
CA LYS A 194 16.65 17.81 -12.29
C LYS A 194 16.69 18.82 -11.14
N SER A 195 15.54 19.25 -10.67
CA SER A 195 15.41 20.17 -9.53
C SER A 195 16.09 19.66 -8.24
N LEU A 196 16.00 18.35 -7.95
CA LEU A 196 16.67 17.74 -6.81
C LEU A 196 18.17 17.54 -7.06
N VAL A 197 18.58 17.28 -8.30
CA VAL A 197 20.01 17.18 -8.68
C VAL A 197 20.71 18.54 -8.50
N GLU A 198 20.04 19.63 -8.85
CA GLU A 198 20.57 21.00 -8.68
C GLU A 198 20.76 21.34 -7.19
N LEU A 199 19.82 20.97 -6.33
CA LEU A 199 19.95 21.15 -4.88
C LEU A 199 21.14 20.40 -4.29
N CYS A 200 21.45 19.20 -4.80
CA CYS A 200 22.66 18.48 -4.40
C CYS A 200 23.96 19.21 -4.75
N LYS A 201 23.99 19.98 -5.84
CA LYS A 201 25.17 20.73 -6.26
C LYS A 201 25.38 22.00 -5.46
N THR A 202 24.29 22.69 -5.12
CA THR A 202 24.33 23.94 -4.34
C THR A 202 24.64 23.69 -2.86
N GLY A 203 24.16 22.57 -2.27
CA GLY A 203 24.48 22.20 -0.89
C GLY A 203 25.94 21.73 -0.64
N LYS A 204 26.71 21.39 -1.70
CA LYS A 204 28.14 21.06 -1.58
C LYS A 204 29.09 22.26 -1.60
N GLY A 205 28.55 23.46 -1.80
CA GLY A 205 29.35 24.69 -1.89
C GLY A 205 29.71 25.38 -0.57
N GLY A 206 29.29 24.81 0.58
CA GLY A 206 29.43 25.45 1.89
C GLY A 206 30.59 25.02 2.78
N ASN A 207 31.47 24.11 2.35
CA ASN A 207 32.72 23.80 3.07
C ASN A 207 33.93 24.28 2.27
N GLY A 208 34.11 25.62 2.21
CA GLY A 208 35.36 26.26 1.86
C GLY A 208 36.36 25.98 2.97
N TYR A 209 37.40 25.21 2.68
CA TYR A 209 38.60 25.17 3.46
C TYR A 209 39.15 26.58 3.61
N GLY A 210 39.07 27.14 4.81
CA GLY A 210 39.80 28.29 5.26
C GLY A 210 41.02 27.76 6.02
N SER A 211 42.18 27.97 5.45
CA SER A 211 43.52 27.83 5.94
C SER A 211 43.73 28.03 7.43
#